data_84c905a035466325ddba22be3dca1fd0
#
_entry.id   84c905a035466325ddba22be3dca1fd0
#
_cell.length_a   1.000
_cell.length_b   1.000
_cell.length_c   1.000
_cell.angle_alpha   90.00
_cell.angle_beta   90.00
_cell.angle_gamma   90.00
#
_symmetry.space_group_name_H-M   'P 1'
#
loop_
_entity.id
_entity.type
_entity.pdbx_description
1 polymer ?
#
loop_
_entity_poly.entity_id
_entity_poly.type
_entity_poly.pdbx_seq_one_letter_code
_entity_poly.pdbx_strand_id
1 'polypeptide(L)'
;MSLFFSVLISIFIGFQNDWPVYFENDQIKISFKDVICDDIKNGVSFEYYMIEVKNKTNETLVINYYLGDQKYEENKVAFVLNPLEIKKGNCGYNPVKLKLFKAETLNKKSRNSVKFSLNNIETIEVY
;
A
#
# COMPACT_ATOMS: atom_id res chain seq x y z
N MET A 1 3.69 13.72 38.54
CA MET A 1 4.79 13.80 37.58
C MET A 1 4.67 12.75 36.49
N SER A 2 4.34 11.51 36.85
CA SER A 2 4.20 10.45 35.87
C SER A 2 3.10 10.73 34.84
N LEU A 3 2.10 11.51 35.21
CA LEU A 3 1.00 11.85 34.29
C LEU A 3 1.48 12.62 33.07
N PHE A 4 2.50 13.45 33.24
CA PHE A 4 3.03 14.21 32.13
C PHE A 4 3.67 13.32 31.08
N PHE A 5 4.37 12.31 31.51
CA PHE A 5 5.01 11.39 30.58
C PHE A 5 4.00 10.60 29.76
N SER A 6 2.91 10.20 30.41
CA SER A 6 1.86 9.47 29.69
C SER A 6 1.24 10.32 28.60
N VAL A 7 0.99 11.59 28.91
CA VAL A 7 0.39 12.50 27.92
C VAL A 7 1.34 12.73 26.75
N LEU A 8 2.63 12.92 27.05
CA LEU A 8 3.62 13.12 25.99
C LEU A 8 3.73 11.92 25.08
N ILE A 9 3.71 10.73 25.63
CA ILE A 9 3.79 9.52 24.86
C ILE A 9 2.57 9.39 23.93
N SER A 10 1.40 9.72 24.45
CA SER A 10 0.19 9.67 23.65
C SER A 10 0.23 10.64 22.48
N ILE A 11 0.74 11.83 22.70
CA ILE A 11 0.88 12.83 21.65
C ILE A 11 1.87 12.32 20.60
N PHE A 12 2.95 11.71 21.04
CA PHE A 12 3.96 11.19 20.12
C PHE A 12 3.38 10.13 19.21
N ILE A 13 2.60 9.23 19.78
CA ILE A 13 1.95 8.17 19.00
C ILE A 13 1.01 8.77 17.98
N GLY A 14 0.32 9.85 18.32
CA GLY A 14 -0.61 10.51 17.43
C GLY A 14 0.03 11.15 16.21
N PHE A 15 1.35 11.35 16.23
CA PHE A 15 2.06 11.95 15.11
C PHE A 15 2.62 10.94 14.13
N GLN A 16 2.48 9.66 14.40
CA GLN A 16 2.94 8.67 13.45
C GLN A 16 2.00 8.65 12.26
N ASN A 17 2.57 8.87 11.09
CA ASN A 17 1.81 8.88 9.85
C ASN A 17 1.58 7.46 9.38
N ASP A 18 0.55 6.85 9.90
CA ASP A 18 0.15 5.54 9.42
C ASP A 18 -0.72 5.72 8.19
N TRP A 19 -0.47 4.91 7.19
CA TRP A 19 -1.33 4.89 6.02
C TRP A 19 -2.67 4.29 6.39
N PRO A 20 -3.77 4.79 5.81
CA PRO A 20 -5.08 4.20 6.05
C PRO A 20 -5.08 2.71 5.74
N VAL A 21 -5.66 1.95 6.64
CA VAL A 21 -5.72 0.50 6.49
C VAL A 21 -6.85 0.12 5.56
N TYR A 22 -6.53 -0.71 4.58
CA TYR A 22 -7.52 -1.26 3.65
C TYR A 22 -8.00 -2.64 4.10
N PHE A 23 -7.06 -3.47 4.55
CA PHE A 23 -7.36 -4.84 4.96
C PHE A 23 -6.37 -5.25 6.05
N GLU A 24 -6.89 -5.91 7.07
CA GLU A 24 -6.03 -6.41 8.14
C GLU A 24 -6.64 -7.66 8.75
N ASN A 25 -5.79 -8.65 8.98
CA ASN A 25 -6.18 -9.84 9.72
C ASN A 25 -5.02 -10.23 10.64
N ASP A 26 -5.01 -11.45 11.15
CA ASP A 26 -3.97 -11.89 12.07
C ASP A 26 -2.60 -12.02 11.40
N GLN A 27 -2.56 -12.16 10.09
CA GLN A 27 -1.34 -12.43 9.36
C GLN A 27 -0.76 -11.19 8.69
N ILE A 28 -1.59 -10.38 8.07
CA ILE A 28 -1.10 -9.24 7.28
C ILE A 28 -1.92 -7.99 7.52
N LYS A 29 -1.30 -6.88 7.16
CA LYS A 29 -1.95 -5.57 7.15
C LYS A 29 -1.62 -4.90 5.83
N ILE A 30 -2.65 -4.52 5.09
CA ILE A 30 -2.51 -3.82 3.82
C ILE A 30 -3.04 -2.41 3.99
N SER A 31 -2.21 -1.44 3.67
CA SER A 31 -2.55 -0.02 3.76
C SER A 31 -2.28 0.64 2.42
N PHE A 32 -2.89 1.79 2.19
CA PHE A 32 -2.65 2.53 0.96
C PHE A 32 -2.78 4.02 1.22
N LYS A 33 -2.20 4.81 0.33
CA LYS A 33 -2.44 6.25 0.33
C LYS A 33 -2.18 6.81 -1.06
N ASP A 34 -2.76 7.97 -1.32
CA ASP A 34 -2.58 8.68 -2.58
C ASP A 34 -1.20 9.30 -2.62
N VAL A 35 -0.51 9.12 -3.74
CA VAL A 35 0.79 9.72 -3.96
C VAL A 35 0.85 10.24 -5.39
N ILE A 36 1.39 11.44 -5.55
CA ILE A 36 1.61 12.02 -6.88
C ILE A 36 3.06 11.76 -7.27
N CYS A 37 3.25 11.14 -8.43
CA CYS A 37 4.56 10.87 -8.99
C CYS A 37 4.78 11.76 -10.19
N ASP A 38 5.79 12.62 -10.12
CA ASP A 38 6.09 13.58 -11.17
C ASP A 38 7.07 13.01 -12.17
N ASP A 39 6.76 13.18 -13.44
CA ASP A 39 7.70 12.91 -14.52
C ASP A 39 8.15 14.25 -15.08
N ILE A 40 9.21 14.77 -14.50
CA ILE A 40 9.71 16.11 -14.82
C ILE A 40 10.11 16.23 -16.29
N LYS A 41 10.69 15.18 -16.85
CA LYS A 41 11.12 15.18 -18.24
C LYS A 41 9.97 15.43 -19.20
N ASN A 42 8.83 14.84 -18.93
CA ASN A 42 7.68 14.91 -19.82
C ASN A 42 6.64 15.93 -19.36
N GLY A 43 6.88 16.58 -18.23
CA GLY A 43 5.96 17.57 -17.70
C GLY A 43 4.62 16.98 -17.28
N VAL A 44 4.60 15.74 -16.87
CA VAL A 44 3.38 15.00 -16.53
C VAL A 44 3.45 14.53 -15.09
N SER A 45 2.31 14.52 -14.43
CA SER A 45 2.20 13.97 -13.10
C SER A 45 1.12 12.89 -13.09
N PHE A 46 1.38 11.83 -12.37
CA PHE A 46 0.43 10.72 -12.23
C PHE A 46 0.11 10.51 -10.77
N GLU A 47 -1.15 10.27 -10.48
CA GLU A 47 -1.56 9.88 -9.14
C GLU A 47 -1.65 8.38 -9.06
N TYR A 48 -1.10 7.84 -7.99
CA TYR A 48 -1.18 6.41 -7.69
C TYR A 48 -1.69 6.20 -6.28
N TYR A 49 -2.33 5.06 -6.08
CA TYR A 49 -2.48 4.52 -4.74
C TYR A 49 -1.22 3.71 -4.47
N MET A 50 -0.40 4.15 -3.53
CA MET A 50 0.74 3.37 -3.08
C MET A 50 0.28 2.38 -2.04
N ILE A 51 0.82 1.18 -2.10
CA ILE A 51 0.39 0.07 -1.25
C ILE A 51 1.52 -0.29 -0.31
N GLU A 52 1.17 -0.52 0.94
CA GLU A 52 2.09 -1.03 1.95
C GLU A 52 1.53 -2.33 2.47
N VAL A 53 2.34 -3.39 2.46
CA VAL A 53 1.93 -4.69 2.95
C VAL A 53 2.89 -5.12 4.05
N LYS A 54 2.34 -5.43 5.21
CA LYS A 54 3.12 -5.85 6.38
C LYS A 54 2.77 -7.27 6.76
N ASN A 55 3.81 -8.08 6.96
CA ASN A 55 3.68 -9.40 7.56
C ASN A 55 3.71 -9.22 9.09
N LYS A 56 2.62 -9.57 9.74
CA LYS A 56 2.49 -9.41 11.20
C LYS A 56 3.00 -10.62 11.97
N THR A 57 3.48 -11.64 11.28
CA THR A 57 3.84 -12.91 11.89
C THR A 57 5.35 -13.14 11.87
N ASN A 58 5.77 -14.17 12.59
CA ASN A 58 7.16 -14.64 12.57
C ASN A 58 7.38 -15.72 11.52
N GLU A 59 6.42 -15.92 10.62
CA GLU A 59 6.50 -16.90 9.56
C GLU A 59 6.69 -16.21 8.23
N THR A 60 7.28 -16.93 7.27
CA THR A 60 7.36 -16.43 5.90
C THR A 60 6.00 -16.64 5.24
N LEU A 61 5.49 -15.61 4.59
CA LEU A 61 4.19 -15.65 3.93
C LEU A 61 4.33 -15.38 2.45
N VAL A 62 3.51 -16.06 1.65
CA VAL A 62 3.28 -15.69 0.25
C VAL A 62 1.93 -14.98 0.21
N ILE A 63 1.91 -13.79 -0.36
CA ILE A 63 0.70 -12.99 -0.47
C ILE A 63 0.34 -12.88 -1.93
N ASN A 64 -0.93 -13.03 -2.24
CA ASN A 64 -1.39 -12.76 -3.59
C ASN A 64 -2.74 -12.06 -3.58
N TYR A 65 -2.97 -11.27 -4.62
CA TYR A 65 -4.20 -10.52 -4.80
C TYR A 65 -4.25 -10.02 -6.25
N TYR A 66 -5.41 -9.50 -6.63
CA TYR A 66 -5.57 -8.81 -7.91
C TYR A 66 -5.71 -7.33 -7.66
N LEU A 67 -4.96 -6.53 -8.42
CA LEU A 67 -5.09 -5.07 -8.38
C LEU A 67 -6.37 -4.66 -9.09
N GLY A 68 -7.20 -3.85 -8.43
CA GLY A 68 -8.41 -3.33 -9.03
C GLY A 68 -9.57 -4.29 -8.95
N ASP A 69 -10.62 -3.97 -9.70
CA ASP A 69 -11.89 -4.70 -9.64
C ASP A 69 -11.91 -5.97 -10.50
N GLN A 70 -11.03 -6.05 -11.48
CA GLN A 70 -11.05 -7.12 -12.46
C GLN A 70 -9.99 -8.16 -12.18
N LYS A 71 -10.37 -9.42 -12.29
CA LYS A 71 -9.45 -10.54 -12.05
C LYS A 71 -8.74 -10.94 -13.33
N TYR A 72 -8.08 -9.98 -13.96
CA TYR A 72 -7.26 -10.26 -15.13
C TYR A 72 -5.88 -10.75 -14.70
N GLU A 73 -5.31 -11.66 -15.47
CA GLU A 73 -3.99 -12.20 -15.15
C GLU A 73 -2.93 -11.10 -15.03
N GLU A 74 -3.02 -10.08 -15.85
CA GLU A 74 -2.07 -8.97 -15.79
C GLU A 74 -2.18 -8.16 -14.50
N ASN A 75 -3.29 -8.29 -13.78
CA ASN A 75 -3.50 -7.60 -12.52
C ASN A 75 -3.14 -8.44 -11.31
N LYS A 76 -2.75 -9.68 -11.53
CA LYS A 76 -2.40 -10.58 -10.44
C LYS A 76 -1.04 -10.23 -9.87
N VAL A 77 -0.96 -10.19 -8.56
CA VAL A 77 0.26 -9.88 -7.84
C VAL A 77 0.51 -10.99 -6.83
N ALA A 78 1.74 -11.48 -6.78
CA ALA A 78 2.13 -12.47 -5.80
C ALA A 78 3.57 -12.21 -5.39
N PHE A 79 3.83 -12.26 -4.10
CA PHE A 79 5.18 -12.04 -3.60
C PHE A 79 5.34 -12.62 -2.21
N VAL A 80 6.61 -12.75 -1.81
CA VAL A 80 6.99 -13.31 -0.52
C VAL A 80 7.26 -12.19 0.46
N LEU A 81 6.77 -12.34 1.69
CA LEU A 81 7.14 -11.47 2.80
C LEU A 81 7.83 -12.31 3.87
N ASN A 82 9.04 -11.91 4.21
CA ASN A 82 9.77 -12.52 5.32
C ASN A 82 9.10 -12.15 6.65
N PRO A 83 9.44 -12.85 7.74
CA PRO A 83 8.84 -12.52 9.05
C PRO A 83 8.95 -11.03 9.37
N LEU A 84 7.83 -10.43 9.70
CA LEU A 84 7.72 -9.02 10.10
C LEU A 84 8.15 -8.02 9.03
N GLU A 85 8.34 -8.47 7.81
CA GLU A 85 8.75 -7.58 6.72
C GLU A 85 7.62 -6.67 6.28
N ILE A 86 8.01 -5.46 5.86
CA ILE A 86 7.08 -4.49 5.26
C ILE A 86 7.59 -4.19 3.86
N LYS A 87 6.72 -4.33 2.86
CA LYS A 87 7.02 -3.91 1.50
C LYS A 87 6.11 -2.74 1.16
N LYS A 88 6.70 -1.75 0.50
CA LYS A 88 6.02 -0.49 0.23
C LYS A 88 6.32 -0.04 -1.19
N GLY A 89 5.28 0.41 -1.89
CA GLY A 89 5.45 0.97 -3.22
C GLY A 89 6.09 2.34 -3.19
N ASN A 90 6.65 2.75 -4.33
CA ASN A 90 7.21 4.08 -4.49
C ASN A 90 7.06 4.51 -5.95
N CYS A 91 7.47 5.74 -6.26
CA CYS A 91 7.33 6.27 -7.62
C CYS A 91 8.30 5.64 -8.61
N GLY A 92 9.38 5.03 -8.15
CA GLY A 92 10.34 4.39 -9.01
C GLY A 92 9.89 3.01 -9.46
N TYR A 93 10.83 2.25 -9.97
CA TYR A 93 10.57 0.89 -10.38
C TYR A 93 10.32 0.02 -9.15
N ASN A 94 9.24 -0.75 -9.20
CA ASN A 94 8.90 -1.70 -8.14
C ASN A 94 8.89 -3.11 -8.74
N PRO A 95 9.76 -4.01 -8.26
CA PRO A 95 9.74 -5.39 -8.76
C PRO A 95 8.42 -6.09 -8.42
N VAL A 96 7.73 -5.62 -7.39
CA VAL A 96 6.40 -6.09 -7.03
C VAL A 96 5.42 -4.96 -7.28
N LYS A 97 4.25 -5.28 -7.81
CA LYS A 97 3.25 -4.26 -8.11
C LYS A 97 2.59 -3.77 -6.83
N LEU A 98 3.16 -2.71 -6.27
CA LEU A 98 2.68 -2.10 -5.03
C LEU A 98 2.15 -0.69 -5.27
N LYS A 99 1.60 -0.47 -6.45
CA LYS A 99 0.90 0.77 -6.74
C LYS A 99 -0.17 0.52 -7.79
N LEU A 100 -1.26 1.23 -7.65
CA LEU A 100 -2.38 1.18 -8.58
C LEU A 100 -2.60 2.56 -9.15
N PHE A 101 -2.62 2.66 -10.47
CA PHE A 101 -2.83 3.93 -11.14
C PHE A 101 -4.20 4.50 -10.79
N LYS A 102 -4.23 5.76 -10.41
CA LYS A 102 -5.47 6.44 -10.02
C LYS A 102 -5.90 7.44 -11.08
N ALA A 103 -5.01 8.34 -11.48
CA ALA A 103 -5.37 9.38 -12.41
C ALA A 103 -4.13 10.07 -12.96
N GLU A 104 -4.28 10.67 -14.13
CA GLU A 104 -3.27 11.53 -14.71
C GLU A 104 -3.64 12.97 -14.41
N THR A 105 -2.72 13.72 -13.83
CA THR A 105 -3.01 15.08 -13.39
C THR A 105 -2.83 16.12 -14.48
N LEU A 106 -2.16 15.77 -15.59
CA LEU A 106 -1.95 16.69 -16.68
C LEU A 106 -3.26 17.22 -17.24
N ASN A 107 -4.22 16.35 -17.41
CA ASN A 107 -5.53 16.71 -17.92
C ASN A 107 -6.49 16.90 -16.76
N LYS A 108 -6.69 18.15 -16.37
CA LYS A 108 -7.58 18.47 -15.26
C LYS A 108 -9.03 18.11 -15.52
N LYS A 109 -9.36 17.81 -16.75
CA LYS A 109 -10.71 17.37 -17.10
C LYS A 109 -10.91 15.89 -16.86
N SER A 110 -9.86 15.16 -16.62
CA SER A 110 -9.99 13.75 -16.34
C SER A 110 -10.67 13.58 -15.00
N ARG A 111 -11.84 13.05 -15.07
CA ARG A 111 -12.65 12.89 -13.89
C ARG A 111 -12.70 11.50 -13.42
N ASN A 112 -12.27 10.57 -14.24
CA ASN A 112 -12.48 9.17 -13.98
C ASN A 112 -11.32 8.61 -13.17
N SER A 113 -11.24 9.07 -11.93
CA SER A 113 -10.28 8.47 -11.02
C SER A 113 -10.73 7.06 -10.66
N VAL A 114 -9.79 6.14 -10.67
CA VAL A 114 -10.06 4.76 -10.31
C VAL A 114 -10.16 4.67 -8.79
N LYS A 115 -11.16 3.95 -8.32
CA LYS A 115 -11.29 3.71 -6.89
C LYS A 115 -10.33 2.61 -6.48
N PHE A 116 -9.72 2.75 -5.30
CA PHE A 116 -8.81 1.72 -4.82
C PHE A 116 -9.58 0.44 -4.48
N SER A 117 -9.11 -0.67 -5.01
CA SER A 117 -9.64 -1.97 -4.67
C SER A 117 -8.60 -3.05 -4.91
N LEU A 118 -8.66 -4.09 -4.10
CA LEU A 118 -7.88 -5.32 -4.27
C LEU A 118 -8.87 -6.47 -4.13
N ASN A 119 -8.68 -7.49 -4.96
CA ASN A 119 -9.57 -8.65 -4.96
C ASN A 119 -8.81 -9.92 -4.64
N ASN A 120 -9.50 -10.87 -4.04
CA ASN A 120 -8.97 -12.20 -3.73
C ASN A 120 -7.65 -12.14 -2.99
N ILE A 121 -7.64 -11.43 -1.88
CA ILE A 121 -6.46 -11.35 -1.02
C ILE A 121 -6.29 -12.69 -0.32
N GLU A 122 -5.13 -13.33 -0.55
CA GLU A 122 -4.83 -14.62 0.03
C GLU A 122 -3.43 -14.63 0.61
N THR A 123 -3.27 -15.38 1.69
CA THR A 123 -1.96 -15.58 2.30
C THR A 123 -1.71 -17.08 2.47
N ILE A 124 -0.47 -17.49 2.22
CA ILE A 124 -0.05 -18.88 2.36
C ILE A 124 1.21 -18.89 3.22
N GLU A 125 1.18 -19.68 4.28
CA GLU A 125 2.37 -19.85 5.11
C GLU A 125 3.34 -20.79 4.43
N VAL A 126 4.63 -20.43 4.49
CA VAL A 126 5.69 -21.22 3.90
C VAL A 126 6.49 -21.87 5.03
N TYR A 127 6.61 -23.19 4.98
CA TYR A 127 7.34 -23.95 5.99
C TYR A 127 8.68 -24.41 5.47
#